data_b7c4ea190b5614f387208ec9be1d26e1
#
_entry.id   b7c4ea190b5614f387208ec9be1d26e1
#
_cell.length_a   1.000
_cell.length_b   1.000
_cell.length_c   1.000
_cell.angle_alpha   90.00
_cell.angle_beta   90.00
_cell.angle_gamma   90.00
#
_symmetry.space_group_name_H-M   'P 1'
#
loop_
_entity.id
_entity.type
_entity.pdbx_description
1 polymer ?
#
loop_
_entity_poly.entity_id
_entity_poly.type
_entity_poly.pdbx_seq_one_letter_code
_entity_poly.pdbx_strand_id
1 'polypeptide(L)'
;VSHDGEAIYGAQVVAALESMAFVESDLAKLVEQAKKFIPDDSVIFRLISDIQEWRSGNLGWEQAREKIAENYGYDKYLGNCHMVPNHALIIMALLFGDDDFQKTMMIVNTAGWDTDCNSGNVGCILGIKNGIEGLKSGPDYLSPINDILYCPSASGGETLTDALTETYKIINTTRKINGLEENLPKNGARFHFDIKDSTQGWRTRVGNNFCETKISNVEYKSS
;
A
#
# COMPACT_ATOMS: atom_id res chain seq x y z
N VAL A 1 20.07 -7.79 -3.60
CA VAL A 1 21.36 -7.23 -3.95
C VAL A 1 21.88 -6.22 -2.93
N SER A 2 21.00 -5.53 -2.21
CA SER A 2 21.36 -4.59 -1.13
C SER A 2 21.12 -5.14 0.28
N HIS A 3 20.37 -6.23 0.40
CA HIS A 3 19.94 -6.82 1.65
C HIS A 3 20.01 -8.35 1.58
N ASP A 4 19.97 -9.01 2.73
CA ASP A 4 19.99 -10.46 2.88
C ASP A 4 19.11 -10.93 4.05
N GLY A 5 19.03 -12.23 4.25
CA GLY A 5 18.36 -12.86 5.41
C GLY A 5 16.92 -12.38 5.61
N GLU A 6 16.63 -11.94 6.80
CA GLU A 6 15.28 -11.55 7.23
C GLU A 6 14.69 -10.40 6.42
N ALA A 7 15.52 -9.49 5.90
CA ALA A 7 15.04 -8.42 5.04
C ALA A 7 14.49 -8.95 3.70
N ILE A 8 15.11 -9.99 3.13
CA ILE A 8 14.59 -10.66 1.93
C ILE A 8 13.29 -11.38 2.26
N TYR A 9 13.21 -12.07 3.39
CA TYR A 9 12.00 -12.79 3.79
C TYR A 9 10.82 -11.84 4.03
N GLY A 10 11.03 -10.71 4.70
CA GLY A 10 10.02 -9.68 4.84
C GLY A 10 9.52 -9.14 3.49
N ALA A 11 10.44 -8.86 2.56
CA ALA A 11 10.09 -8.42 1.21
C ALA A 11 9.30 -9.47 0.43
N GLN A 12 9.65 -10.76 0.55
CA GLN A 12 8.91 -11.87 -0.07
C GLN A 12 7.48 -11.97 0.47
N VAL A 13 7.28 -11.79 1.79
CA VAL A 13 5.94 -11.78 2.39
C VAL A 13 5.11 -10.61 1.85
N VAL A 14 5.65 -9.39 1.82
CA VAL A 14 4.93 -8.21 1.29
C VAL A 14 4.57 -8.41 -0.17
N ALA A 15 5.51 -8.84 -1.01
CA ALA A 15 5.25 -9.10 -2.43
C ALA A 15 4.18 -10.19 -2.64
N ALA A 16 4.18 -11.24 -1.79
CA ALA A 16 3.16 -12.28 -1.84
C ALA A 16 1.79 -11.73 -1.42
N LEU A 17 1.72 -10.92 -0.36
CA LEU A 17 0.48 -10.25 0.08
C LEU A 17 -0.11 -9.37 -1.03
N GLU A 18 0.70 -8.50 -1.65
CA GLU A 18 0.27 -7.64 -2.74
C GLU A 18 -0.22 -8.44 -3.94
N SER A 19 0.54 -9.46 -4.36
CA SER A 19 0.17 -10.31 -5.50
C SER A 19 -1.14 -11.07 -5.27
N MET A 20 -1.34 -11.64 -4.08
CA MET A 20 -2.53 -12.43 -3.76
C MET A 20 -3.75 -11.57 -3.41
N ALA A 21 -3.57 -10.31 -3.00
CA ALA A 21 -4.67 -9.40 -2.67
C ALA A 21 -5.62 -9.11 -3.85
N PHE A 22 -5.19 -9.40 -5.09
CA PHE A 22 -6.06 -9.33 -6.29
C PHE A 22 -7.13 -10.42 -6.32
N VAL A 23 -6.93 -11.54 -5.62
CA VAL A 23 -7.78 -12.74 -5.75
C VAL A 23 -8.28 -13.31 -4.42
N GLU A 24 -7.66 -12.93 -3.30
CA GLU A 24 -8.08 -13.36 -1.96
C GLU A 24 -8.48 -12.13 -1.12
N SER A 25 -9.67 -12.15 -0.58
CA SER A 25 -10.21 -11.03 0.21
C SER A 25 -10.04 -11.20 1.72
N ASP A 26 -9.73 -12.38 2.21
CA ASP A 26 -9.52 -12.68 3.62
C ASP A 26 -8.07 -12.40 4.04
N LEU A 27 -7.84 -11.34 4.81
CA LEU A 27 -6.51 -10.92 5.25
C LEU A 27 -5.78 -11.99 6.09
N ALA A 28 -6.51 -12.76 6.91
CA ALA A 28 -5.90 -13.80 7.72
C ALA A 28 -5.38 -14.94 6.82
N LYS A 29 -6.14 -15.30 5.78
CA LYS A 29 -5.70 -16.28 4.78
C LYS A 29 -4.55 -15.74 3.94
N LEU A 30 -4.57 -14.47 3.55
CA LEU A 30 -3.48 -13.84 2.83
C LEU A 30 -2.17 -13.94 3.60
N VAL A 31 -2.18 -13.57 4.88
CA VAL A 31 -1.00 -13.64 5.76
C VAL A 31 -0.53 -15.08 5.92
N GLU A 32 -1.45 -16.02 6.14
CA GLU A 32 -1.09 -17.44 6.28
C GLU A 32 -0.50 -18.03 4.99
N GLN A 33 -0.98 -17.62 3.83
CA GLN A 33 -0.43 -18.07 2.56
C GLN A 33 0.92 -17.42 2.25
N ALA A 34 1.06 -16.11 2.51
CA ALA A 34 2.32 -15.38 2.29
C ALA A 34 3.47 -15.95 3.12
N LYS A 35 3.19 -16.36 4.35
CA LYS A 35 4.14 -17.00 5.25
C LYS A 35 4.81 -18.26 4.65
N LYS A 36 4.14 -18.96 3.72
CA LYS A 36 4.66 -20.19 3.09
C LYS A 36 5.80 -19.95 2.07
N PHE A 37 6.04 -18.69 1.71
CA PHE A 37 7.11 -18.34 0.77
C PHE A 37 8.46 -18.09 1.45
N ILE A 38 8.54 -18.22 2.77
CA ILE A 38 9.76 -17.98 3.56
C ILE A 38 10.08 -19.21 4.42
N PRO A 39 11.36 -19.37 4.88
CA PRO A 39 11.73 -20.45 5.76
C PRO A 39 10.98 -20.43 7.08
N ASP A 40 10.56 -21.58 7.56
CA ASP A 40 9.78 -21.74 8.81
C ASP A 40 10.62 -21.50 10.08
N ASP A 41 11.93 -21.55 9.97
CA ASP A 41 12.88 -21.23 11.03
C ASP A 41 13.31 -19.75 11.07
N SER A 42 12.82 -18.92 10.12
CA SER A 42 13.13 -17.48 10.07
C SER A 42 12.48 -16.68 11.18
N VAL A 43 13.07 -15.52 11.51
CA VAL A 43 12.49 -14.59 12.49
C VAL A 43 11.15 -14.03 11.97
N ILE A 44 11.07 -13.71 10.67
CA ILE A 44 9.83 -13.21 10.05
C ILE A 44 8.71 -14.25 10.14
N PHE A 45 8.98 -15.53 9.89
CA PHE A 45 7.96 -16.58 10.04
C PHE A 45 7.44 -16.66 11.48
N ARG A 46 8.35 -16.64 12.47
CA ARG A 46 8.01 -16.70 13.89
C ARG A 46 7.19 -15.49 14.33
N LEU A 47 7.61 -14.26 13.98
CA LEU A 47 6.87 -13.06 14.37
C LEU A 47 5.44 -13.02 13.77
N ILE A 48 5.26 -13.49 12.53
CA ILE A 48 3.92 -13.60 11.94
C ILE A 48 3.07 -14.59 12.73
N SER A 49 3.64 -15.75 13.08
CA SER A 49 2.96 -16.79 13.87
C SER A 49 2.56 -16.29 15.26
N ASP A 50 3.46 -15.57 15.95
CA ASP A 50 3.17 -14.98 17.27
C ASP A 50 2.01 -13.96 17.18
N ILE A 51 2.02 -13.10 16.17
CA ILE A 51 0.95 -12.08 15.98
C ILE A 51 -0.39 -12.77 15.67
N GLN A 52 -0.39 -13.82 14.86
CA GLN A 52 -1.59 -14.63 14.59
C GLN A 52 -2.11 -15.30 15.88
N GLU A 53 -1.23 -15.83 16.73
CA GLU A 53 -1.59 -16.40 18.02
C GLU A 53 -2.19 -15.35 18.96
N TRP A 54 -1.58 -14.18 19.07
CA TRP A 54 -2.09 -13.08 19.90
C TRP A 54 -3.48 -12.60 19.43
N ARG A 55 -3.68 -12.53 18.12
CA ARG A 55 -4.99 -12.17 17.55
C ARG A 55 -6.06 -13.23 17.88
N SER A 56 -5.74 -14.51 17.74
CA SER A 56 -6.66 -15.60 18.07
C SER A 56 -6.94 -15.71 19.57
N GLY A 57 -6.00 -15.28 20.41
CA GLY A 57 -6.17 -15.16 21.86
C GLY A 57 -6.97 -13.94 22.31
N ASN A 58 -7.60 -13.20 21.37
CA ASN A 58 -8.42 -12.00 21.63
C ASN A 58 -7.67 -10.83 22.31
N LEU A 59 -6.38 -10.69 22.10
CA LEU A 59 -5.67 -9.48 22.52
C LEU A 59 -6.16 -8.26 21.72
N GLY A 60 -6.12 -7.09 22.34
CA GLY A 60 -6.23 -5.81 21.62
C GLY A 60 -4.95 -5.51 20.82
N TRP A 61 -5.06 -4.65 19.81
CA TRP A 61 -3.88 -4.29 19.00
C TRP A 61 -2.81 -3.54 19.83
N GLU A 62 -3.22 -2.75 20.84
CA GLU A 62 -2.30 -2.07 21.75
C GLU A 62 -1.46 -3.07 22.53
N GLN A 63 -2.07 -4.11 23.08
CA GLN A 63 -1.38 -5.17 23.79
C GLN A 63 -0.46 -5.97 22.86
N ALA A 64 -0.91 -6.24 21.62
CA ALA A 64 -0.06 -6.87 20.62
C ALA A 64 1.14 -5.98 20.27
N ARG A 65 0.95 -4.64 20.19
CA ARG A 65 2.03 -3.67 19.98
C ARG A 65 3.07 -3.70 21.10
N GLU A 66 2.63 -3.80 22.36
CA GLU A 66 3.54 -3.97 23.51
C GLU A 66 4.35 -5.25 23.39
N LYS A 67 3.70 -6.38 23.08
CA LYS A 67 4.40 -7.65 22.86
C LYS A 67 5.38 -7.60 21.68
N ILE A 68 5.06 -6.88 20.61
CA ILE A 68 6.02 -6.65 19.53
C ILE A 68 7.22 -5.86 20.03
N ALA A 69 7.04 -4.83 20.84
CA ALA A 69 8.15 -4.08 21.42
C ALA A 69 9.02 -4.96 22.31
N GLU A 70 8.41 -5.79 23.15
CA GLU A 70 9.12 -6.69 24.05
C GLU A 70 9.90 -7.79 23.32
N ASN A 71 9.37 -8.35 22.22
CA ASN A 71 9.97 -9.50 21.55
C ASN A 71 10.79 -9.15 20.32
N TYR A 72 10.40 -8.07 19.60
CA TYR A 72 10.93 -7.69 18.30
C TYR A 72 11.30 -6.20 18.17
N GLY A 73 11.46 -5.49 19.31
CA GLY A 73 11.74 -4.05 19.34
C GLY A 73 13.14 -3.66 18.90
N TYR A 74 13.37 -2.36 18.77
CA TYR A 74 14.65 -1.78 18.36
C TYR A 74 15.77 -1.96 19.39
N ASP A 75 15.46 -2.37 20.62
CA ASP A 75 16.44 -2.82 21.61
C ASP A 75 17.10 -4.17 21.24
N LYS A 76 16.42 -4.97 20.43
CA LYS A 76 16.90 -6.28 19.93
C LYS A 76 17.38 -6.22 18.48
N TYR A 77 16.70 -5.43 17.68
CA TYR A 77 16.99 -5.23 16.25
C TYR A 77 17.44 -3.80 16.05
N LEU A 78 18.73 -3.56 16.21
CA LEU A 78 19.34 -2.23 16.22
C LEU A 78 19.28 -1.54 14.86
N GLY A 79 19.22 -0.22 14.87
CA GLY A 79 19.20 0.65 13.70
C GLY A 79 17.84 1.32 13.48
N ASN A 80 17.83 2.35 12.66
CA ASN A 80 16.60 3.02 12.27
C ASN A 80 15.92 2.21 11.16
N CYS A 81 14.59 2.12 11.20
CA CYS A 81 13.78 1.46 10.18
C CYS A 81 14.15 -0.02 9.95
N HIS A 82 14.59 -0.75 11.01
CA HIS A 82 14.93 -2.17 10.87
C HIS A 82 13.70 -2.98 10.41
N MET A 83 13.93 -3.91 9.46
CA MET A 83 12.85 -4.70 8.83
C MET A 83 12.00 -5.47 9.85
N VAL A 84 12.61 -6.17 10.80
CA VAL A 84 11.89 -7.07 11.73
C VAL A 84 10.82 -6.34 12.54
N PRO A 85 11.12 -5.28 13.33
CA PRO A 85 10.10 -4.56 14.08
C PRO A 85 9.03 -3.90 13.19
N ASN A 86 9.42 -3.34 12.06
CA ASN A 86 8.49 -2.66 11.16
C ASN A 86 7.59 -3.64 10.42
N HIS A 87 8.13 -4.77 9.96
CA HIS A 87 7.32 -5.83 9.38
C HIS A 87 6.27 -6.37 10.37
N ALA A 88 6.63 -6.49 11.65
CA ALA A 88 5.67 -6.88 12.69
C ALA A 88 4.49 -5.90 12.81
N LEU A 89 4.74 -4.59 12.68
CA LEU A 89 3.66 -3.58 12.70
C LEU A 89 2.76 -3.66 11.47
N ILE A 90 3.31 -3.96 10.29
CA ILE A 90 2.51 -4.18 9.06
C ILE A 90 1.57 -5.37 9.27
N ILE A 91 2.09 -6.52 9.69
CA ILE A 91 1.29 -7.72 9.92
C ILE A 91 0.26 -7.50 11.03
N MET A 92 0.63 -6.85 12.12
CA MET A 92 -0.29 -6.50 13.19
C MET A 92 -1.45 -5.63 12.68
N ALA A 93 -1.16 -4.57 11.95
CA ALA A 93 -2.19 -3.68 11.43
C ALA A 93 -3.18 -4.43 10.52
N LEU A 94 -2.68 -5.25 9.61
CA LEU A 94 -3.52 -6.06 8.71
C LEU A 94 -4.44 -7.03 9.48
N LEU A 95 -3.93 -7.68 10.52
CA LEU A 95 -4.69 -8.68 11.28
C LEU A 95 -5.66 -8.08 12.31
N PHE A 96 -5.37 -6.90 12.85
CA PHE A 96 -6.18 -6.26 13.90
C PHE A 96 -7.10 -5.14 13.38
N GLY A 97 -7.00 -4.80 12.09
CA GLY A 97 -7.81 -3.77 11.46
C GLY A 97 -9.25 -4.18 11.14
N ASP A 98 -9.64 -5.44 11.39
CA ASP A 98 -10.99 -6.00 11.16
C ASP A 98 -11.50 -5.77 9.73
N ASP A 99 -10.63 -5.81 8.76
CA ASP A 99 -10.91 -5.55 7.34
C ASP A 99 -11.45 -4.13 7.05
N ASP A 100 -11.34 -3.23 7.99
CA ASP A 100 -11.69 -1.83 7.85
C ASP A 100 -10.43 -1.00 7.48
N PHE A 101 -10.46 -0.34 6.32
CA PHE A 101 -9.35 0.46 5.83
C PHE A 101 -8.95 1.55 6.83
N GLN A 102 -9.93 2.30 7.32
CA GLN A 102 -9.70 3.42 8.23
C GLN A 102 -9.09 2.94 9.56
N LYS A 103 -9.65 1.86 10.12
CA LYS A 103 -9.13 1.27 11.35
C LYS A 103 -7.72 0.74 11.17
N THR A 104 -7.44 0.06 10.08
CA THR A 104 -6.11 -0.49 9.80
C THR A 104 -5.08 0.62 9.64
N MET A 105 -5.42 1.69 8.89
CA MET A 105 -4.55 2.86 8.74
C MET A 105 -4.35 3.60 10.06
N MET A 106 -5.36 3.71 10.91
CA MET A 106 -5.23 4.29 12.25
C MET A 106 -4.26 3.47 13.09
N ILE A 107 -4.39 2.15 13.12
CA ILE A 107 -3.50 1.25 13.88
C ILE A 107 -2.04 1.43 13.42
N VAL A 108 -1.75 1.32 12.12
CA VAL A 108 -0.37 1.39 11.63
C VAL A 108 0.25 2.76 11.85
N ASN A 109 -0.52 3.85 11.71
CA ASN A 109 -0.02 5.20 11.90
C ASN A 109 0.19 5.59 13.37
N THR A 110 -0.53 4.97 14.31
CA THR A 110 -0.40 5.25 15.75
C THR A 110 0.52 4.27 16.48
N ALA A 111 0.88 3.17 15.85
CA ALA A 111 1.78 2.17 16.43
C ALA A 111 3.23 2.65 16.63
N GLY A 112 3.64 3.75 16.00
CA GLY A 112 4.97 4.33 16.11
C GLY A 112 5.99 3.70 15.16
N TRP A 113 7.27 3.94 15.42
CA TRP A 113 8.44 3.54 14.61
C TRP A 113 8.38 4.14 13.20
N ASP A 114 8.55 3.35 12.14
CA ASP A 114 8.59 3.81 10.75
C ASP A 114 7.18 3.89 10.14
N THR A 115 6.41 4.86 10.60
CA THR A 115 4.98 4.94 10.31
C THR A 115 4.66 5.18 8.83
N ASP A 116 5.47 5.94 8.11
CA ASP A 116 5.27 6.26 6.70
C ASP A 116 5.50 5.04 5.80
N CYS A 117 6.63 4.33 5.96
CA CYS A 117 6.89 3.09 5.22
C CYS A 117 5.87 2.00 5.55
N ASN A 118 5.56 1.82 6.84
CA ASN A 118 4.58 0.82 7.27
C ASN A 118 3.18 1.12 6.70
N SER A 119 2.76 2.39 6.73
CA SER A 119 1.47 2.83 6.15
C SER A 119 1.43 2.65 4.64
N GLY A 120 2.55 2.91 3.96
CA GLY A 120 2.68 2.70 2.53
C GLY A 120 2.42 1.26 2.13
N ASN A 121 3.05 0.30 2.82
CA ASN A 121 2.83 -1.14 2.58
C ASN A 121 1.39 -1.56 2.88
N VAL A 122 0.86 -1.18 4.05
CA VAL A 122 -0.52 -1.51 4.45
C VAL A 122 -1.53 -0.90 3.47
N GLY A 123 -1.36 0.37 3.11
CA GLY A 123 -2.23 1.08 2.18
C GLY A 123 -2.21 0.48 0.78
N CYS A 124 -1.05 0.01 0.30
CA CYS A 124 -0.91 -0.68 -0.97
C CYS A 124 -1.69 -2.00 -0.98
N ILE A 125 -1.48 -2.87 0.01
CA ILE A 125 -2.16 -4.16 0.12
C ILE A 125 -3.69 -3.98 0.19
N LEU A 126 -4.16 -3.06 1.04
CA LEU A 126 -5.60 -2.80 1.18
C LEU A 126 -6.19 -2.09 -0.05
N GLY A 127 -5.43 -1.21 -0.70
CA GLY A 127 -5.83 -0.56 -1.94
C GLY A 127 -6.02 -1.56 -3.08
N ILE A 128 -5.12 -2.54 -3.21
CA ILE A 128 -5.26 -3.65 -4.16
C ILE A 128 -6.52 -4.47 -3.84
N LYS A 129 -6.66 -4.88 -2.58
CA LYS A 129 -7.76 -5.73 -2.11
C LYS A 129 -9.14 -5.07 -2.25
N ASN A 130 -9.26 -3.83 -1.85
CA ASN A 130 -10.56 -3.14 -1.72
C ASN A 130 -10.87 -2.22 -2.90
N GLY A 131 -9.89 -1.93 -3.74
CA GLY A 131 -10.01 -0.94 -4.83
C GLY A 131 -10.24 0.48 -4.31
N ILE A 132 -10.46 1.43 -5.23
CA ILE A 132 -10.65 2.85 -4.91
C ILE A 132 -11.86 3.08 -4.01
N GLU A 133 -12.93 2.32 -4.17
CA GLU A 133 -14.14 2.46 -3.34
C GLU A 133 -13.87 2.14 -1.87
N GLY A 134 -12.97 1.18 -1.58
CA GLY A 134 -12.58 0.86 -0.21
C GLY A 134 -11.83 1.99 0.51
N LEU A 135 -11.23 2.92 -0.22
CA LEU A 135 -10.54 4.09 0.35
C LEU A 135 -11.49 5.22 0.77
N LYS A 136 -12.76 5.15 0.38
CA LYS A 136 -13.76 6.23 0.60
C LYS A 136 -14.48 6.14 1.94
N SER A 137 -14.23 5.13 2.74
CA SER A 137 -14.93 4.88 4.02
C SER A 137 -14.41 5.71 5.20
N GLY A 138 -13.55 6.68 5.00
CA GLY A 138 -12.92 7.45 6.08
C GLY A 138 -12.57 8.88 5.67
N PRO A 139 -11.47 9.43 6.19
CA PRO A 139 -10.93 10.71 5.73
C PRO A 139 -10.66 10.69 4.22
N ASP A 140 -10.73 11.85 3.61
CA ASP A 140 -10.39 12.02 2.20
C ASP A 140 -8.88 11.92 1.99
N TYR A 141 -8.41 10.74 1.60
CA TYR A 141 -7.02 10.48 1.27
C TYR A 141 -6.65 10.84 -0.17
N LEU A 142 -7.65 11.02 -1.04
CA LEU A 142 -7.44 11.23 -2.48
C LEU A 142 -7.26 12.70 -2.84
N SER A 143 -8.16 13.57 -2.39
CA SER A 143 -8.16 14.99 -2.76
C SER A 143 -6.89 15.75 -2.38
N PRO A 144 -6.24 15.51 -1.22
CA PRO A 144 -4.97 16.19 -0.90
C PRO A 144 -3.86 15.87 -1.86
N ILE A 145 -3.79 14.63 -2.38
CA ILE A 145 -2.77 14.13 -3.29
C ILE A 145 -3.14 14.45 -4.74
N ASN A 146 -4.43 14.35 -5.07
CA ASN A 146 -4.99 14.62 -6.39
C ASN A 146 -4.31 13.83 -7.52
N ASP A 147 -4.00 12.56 -7.26
CA ASP A 147 -3.25 11.61 -8.09
C ASP A 147 -1.79 12.00 -8.41
N ILE A 148 -1.30 13.13 -7.93
CA ILE A 148 0.05 13.60 -8.27
C ILE A 148 1.09 12.76 -7.51
N LEU A 149 2.10 12.32 -8.26
CA LEU A 149 3.28 11.65 -7.73
C LEU A 149 4.54 12.44 -8.06
N TYR A 150 5.38 12.66 -7.06
CA TYR A 150 6.75 13.15 -7.22
C TYR A 150 7.70 11.97 -7.13
N CYS A 151 8.28 11.61 -8.27
CA CYS A 151 9.23 10.50 -8.38
C CYS A 151 10.59 11.02 -8.83
N PRO A 152 11.40 11.65 -7.94
CA PRO A 152 12.73 12.08 -8.29
C PRO A 152 13.58 10.87 -8.68
N SER A 153 13.91 10.76 -9.94
CA SER A 153 14.68 9.64 -10.48
C SER A 153 15.80 10.14 -11.37
N ALA A 154 16.73 9.25 -11.72
CA ALA A 154 17.78 9.53 -12.69
C ALA A 154 17.22 9.93 -14.08
N SER A 155 15.98 9.58 -14.37
CA SER A 155 15.29 9.90 -15.63
C SER A 155 14.84 11.36 -15.76
N GLY A 156 15.05 12.22 -14.78
CA GLY A 156 14.81 13.66 -14.79
C GLY A 156 13.51 14.18 -15.39
N GLY A 157 13.14 13.76 -16.58
CA GLY A 157 11.91 14.13 -17.27
C GLY A 157 10.62 13.49 -16.74
N GLU A 158 10.74 12.50 -15.85
CA GLU A 158 9.62 11.77 -15.25
C GLU A 158 9.41 12.09 -13.77
N THR A 159 10.00 13.18 -13.29
CA THR A 159 9.93 13.56 -11.86
C THR A 159 8.52 13.83 -11.38
N LEU A 160 7.65 14.36 -12.25
CA LEU A 160 6.25 14.63 -11.97
C LEU A 160 5.38 13.72 -12.82
N THR A 161 4.67 12.82 -12.17
CA THR A 161 3.76 11.88 -12.81
C THR A 161 2.43 11.82 -12.06
N ASP A 162 1.58 10.87 -12.35
CA ASP A 162 0.31 10.62 -11.66
C ASP A 162 0.03 9.11 -11.55
N ALA A 163 -0.87 8.76 -10.64
CA ALA A 163 -1.22 7.38 -10.34
C ALA A 163 -1.72 6.60 -11.57
N LEU A 164 -2.49 7.25 -12.45
CA LEU A 164 -3.01 6.60 -13.65
C LEU A 164 -1.90 6.31 -14.68
N THR A 165 -1.00 7.25 -14.89
CA THR A 165 0.17 7.07 -15.76
C THR A 165 1.05 5.91 -15.28
N GLU A 166 1.34 5.85 -13.98
CA GLU A 166 2.16 4.76 -13.42
C GLU A 166 1.43 3.41 -13.48
N THR A 167 0.11 3.38 -13.29
CA THR A 167 -0.71 2.18 -13.49
C THR A 167 -0.56 1.62 -14.90
N TYR A 168 -0.67 2.46 -15.93
CA TYR A 168 -0.50 2.01 -17.31
C TYR A 168 0.94 1.59 -17.64
N LYS A 169 1.95 2.20 -17.04
CA LYS A 169 3.34 1.73 -17.18
C LYS A 169 3.49 0.29 -16.66
N ILE A 170 2.94 -0.02 -15.48
CA ILE A 170 2.98 -1.38 -14.91
C ILE A 170 2.21 -2.36 -15.80
N ILE A 171 0.97 -2.01 -16.21
CA ILE A 171 0.15 -2.83 -17.09
C ILE A 171 0.89 -3.12 -18.41
N ASN A 172 1.45 -2.11 -19.05
CA ASN A 172 2.12 -2.25 -20.33
C ASN A 172 3.43 -3.02 -20.22
N THR A 173 4.17 -2.85 -19.11
CA THR A 173 5.34 -3.69 -18.83
C THR A 173 4.94 -5.17 -18.75
N THR A 174 3.88 -5.49 -18.02
CA THR A 174 3.35 -6.85 -17.90
C THR A 174 2.88 -7.39 -19.25
N ARG A 175 2.15 -6.59 -20.04
CA ARG A 175 1.70 -6.97 -21.38
C ARG A 175 2.89 -7.28 -22.29
N LYS A 176 3.91 -6.43 -22.29
CA LYS A 176 5.13 -6.63 -23.09
C LYS A 176 5.87 -7.91 -22.73
N ILE A 177 6.01 -8.21 -21.43
CA ILE A 177 6.64 -9.47 -20.97
C ILE A 177 5.86 -10.70 -21.50
N ASN A 178 4.54 -10.59 -21.64
CA ASN A 178 3.67 -11.66 -22.15
C ASN A 178 3.46 -11.61 -23.67
N GLY A 179 4.23 -10.81 -24.41
CA GLY A 179 4.12 -10.70 -25.87
C GLY A 179 2.82 -10.05 -26.37
N LEU A 180 2.13 -9.29 -25.53
CA LEU A 180 0.91 -8.57 -25.87
C LEU A 180 1.23 -7.12 -26.26
N GLU A 181 0.42 -6.54 -27.15
CA GLU A 181 0.53 -5.13 -27.50
C GLU A 181 0.23 -4.21 -26.30
N GLU A 182 0.82 -3.02 -26.32
CA GLU A 182 0.57 -2.00 -25.30
C GLU A 182 -0.88 -1.52 -25.34
N ASN A 183 -1.42 -1.25 -24.15
CA ASN A 183 -2.71 -0.56 -24.00
C ASN A 183 -2.45 0.94 -23.90
N LEU A 184 -2.84 1.69 -24.93
CA LEU A 184 -2.60 3.13 -25.02
C LEU A 184 -3.95 3.89 -25.05
N PRO A 185 -4.53 4.22 -23.89
CA PRO A 185 -5.77 4.97 -23.83
C PRO A 185 -5.69 6.26 -24.65
N LYS A 186 -6.74 6.56 -25.43
CA LYS A 186 -6.83 7.73 -26.32
C LYS A 186 -5.54 7.95 -27.13
N ASN A 187 -5.03 6.86 -27.73
CA ASN A 187 -3.81 6.86 -28.56
C ASN A 187 -2.55 7.38 -27.82
N GLY A 188 -2.42 7.11 -26.53
CA GLY A 188 -1.27 7.51 -25.75
C GLY A 188 -1.29 8.98 -25.30
N ALA A 189 -2.44 9.61 -25.25
CA ALA A 189 -2.56 10.96 -24.71
C ALA A 189 -2.08 11.04 -23.27
N ARG A 190 -1.34 12.11 -22.90
CA ARG A 190 -0.82 12.31 -21.54
C ARG A 190 -1.94 12.40 -20.50
N PHE A 191 -3.05 13.04 -20.84
CA PHE A 191 -4.23 13.16 -19.97
C PHE A 191 -5.41 12.49 -20.66
N HIS A 192 -5.82 11.36 -20.13
CA HIS A 192 -6.89 10.55 -20.74
C HIS A 192 -8.03 10.20 -19.79
N PHE A 193 -7.81 10.28 -18.46
CA PHE A 193 -8.82 10.06 -17.43
C PHE A 193 -9.58 8.72 -17.60
N ASP A 194 -8.88 7.67 -18.01
CA ASP A 194 -9.48 6.41 -18.45
C ASP A 194 -9.99 5.54 -17.29
N ILE A 195 -9.58 5.82 -16.07
CA ILE A 195 -10.08 5.15 -14.86
C ILE A 195 -10.99 6.12 -14.10
N LYS A 196 -12.14 5.62 -13.69
CA LYS A 196 -13.10 6.36 -12.87
C LYS A 196 -12.41 6.98 -11.65
N ASP A 197 -12.79 8.20 -11.33
CA ASP A 197 -12.26 9.01 -10.21
C ASP A 197 -10.78 9.42 -10.35
N SER A 198 -10.10 9.07 -11.42
CA SER A 198 -8.76 9.59 -11.70
C SER A 198 -8.83 11.06 -12.11
N THR A 199 -7.99 11.89 -11.49
CA THR A 199 -7.88 13.32 -11.79
C THR A 199 -6.62 13.68 -12.54
N GLN A 200 -5.60 12.83 -12.55
CA GLN A 200 -4.29 13.07 -13.15
C GLN A 200 -3.71 14.46 -12.80
N GLY A 201 -3.90 14.90 -11.57
CA GLY A 201 -3.46 16.20 -11.07
C GLY A 201 -4.38 17.37 -11.34
N TRP A 202 -5.46 17.18 -12.08
CA TRP A 202 -6.43 18.25 -12.34
C TRP A 202 -7.39 18.43 -11.18
N ARG A 203 -7.56 19.66 -10.73
CA ARG A 203 -8.53 20.00 -9.68
C ARG A 203 -9.10 21.38 -9.89
N THR A 204 -10.30 21.61 -9.38
CA THR A 204 -10.86 22.95 -9.26
C THR A 204 -10.06 23.74 -8.22
N ARG A 205 -9.61 24.92 -8.58
CA ARG A 205 -8.96 25.83 -7.63
C ARG A 205 -10.03 26.49 -6.76
N VAL A 206 -10.04 26.16 -5.48
CA VAL A 206 -10.96 26.76 -4.50
C VAL A 206 -10.30 27.98 -3.86
N GLY A 207 -11.07 29.06 -3.67
CA GLY A 207 -10.69 30.19 -2.80
C GLY A 207 -9.80 31.26 -3.44
N ASN A 208 -9.86 31.44 -4.77
CA ASN A 208 -9.20 32.58 -5.41
C ASN A 208 -10.21 33.55 -6.02
N ASN A 209 -10.27 34.76 -5.48
CA ASN A 209 -11.17 35.84 -5.93
C ASN A 209 -10.86 36.36 -7.36
N PHE A 210 -9.80 35.89 -7.99
CA PHE A 210 -9.36 36.28 -9.32
C PHE A 210 -9.75 35.28 -10.43
N CYS A 211 -10.36 34.15 -10.08
CA CYS A 211 -10.75 33.15 -11.06
C CYS A 211 -12.20 32.74 -10.86
N GLU A 212 -13.07 33.17 -11.75
CA GLU A 212 -14.48 32.78 -11.78
C GLU A 212 -14.69 31.42 -12.45
N THR A 213 -13.67 30.93 -13.17
CA THR A 213 -13.74 29.66 -13.91
C THR A 213 -13.52 28.50 -12.95
N LYS A 214 -14.43 27.56 -12.94
CA LYS A 214 -14.33 26.31 -12.18
C LYS A 214 -14.70 25.11 -13.05
N ILE A 215 -14.07 23.98 -12.77
CA ILE A 215 -14.47 22.70 -13.35
C ILE A 215 -15.69 22.20 -12.57
N SER A 216 -16.78 21.93 -13.26
CA SER A 216 -18.02 21.42 -12.68
C SER A 216 -18.58 20.30 -13.54
N ASN A 217 -19.44 19.44 -12.95
CA ASN A 217 -20.10 18.35 -13.65
C ASN A 217 -19.12 17.39 -14.37
N VAL A 218 -18.03 17.04 -13.69
CA VAL A 218 -17.10 16.05 -14.19
C VAL A 218 -17.79 14.69 -14.16
N GLU A 219 -17.98 14.09 -15.32
CA GLU A 219 -18.60 12.78 -15.46
C GLU A 219 -17.62 11.81 -16.13
N TYR A 220 -17.50 10.61 -15.59
CA TYR A 220 -16.85 9.50 -16.28
C TYR A 220 -17.87 8.82 -17.22
N LYS A 221 -17.56 8.80 -18.50
CA LYS A 221 -18.36 8.06 -19.50
C LYS A 221 -17.52 6.91 -20.03
N SER A 222 -17.91 5.68 -19.70
CA SER A 222 -17.34 4.50 -20.35
C SER A 222 -17.67 4.55 -21.84
N SER A 223 -16.66 4.41 -22.67
CA SER A 223 -16.79 4.26 -24.13
C SER A 223 -17.23 2.87 -24.50
#